data_e3a27b16554e252d36b00e127d2cd7ea
#
_entry.id   e3a27b16554e252d36b00e127d2cd7ea
#
_cell.length_a   1.000
_cell.length_b   1.000
_cell.length_c   1.000
_cell.angle_alpha   90.00
_cell.angle_beta   90.00
_cell.angle_gamma   90.00
#
_symmetry.space_group_name_H-M   'P 1'
#
loop_
_entity.id
_entity.type
_entity.pdbx_description
1 polymer ?
#
loop_
_entity_poly.entity_id
_entity_poly.type
_entity_poly.pdbx_seq_one_letter_code
_entity_poly.pdbx_strand_id
1 'polypeptide(L)'
;MKATGLSIEEVRRAQPLVAEAAIRTPLVRLNVWDAPADIYLKLENLQPIGSFKIRGAANAMSAMTKAELARGVLVASAGNMAQGAAWNARRLGVPCTVIAPDYAPDTKVRAIERLGGRVIKVPFDRWWQTFTDRSYPGVDAVFIHSFDDDRVMAGNGTIGLELIEDHPDLDTVLIPWGGGGLAGGIATALRALKPAIRIFAVEAETGAPLTASLKAGSPQVVDYQASFVDGIGSKTVFPNMLAMAQELLDGSFTASLDEIAGALRMMAERNRVIAEGAGAVALAVALSGKAGNGRIACVVSGGNIDLPKLAKILGEP
;
A
#
# COMPACT_ATOMS: atom_id res chain seq x y z
N MET A 1 25.96 -4.29 1.83
CA MET A 1 25.25 -3.33 0.93
C MET A 1 23.85 -3.20 1.50
N LYS A 2 23.29 -1.97 1.57
CA LYS A 2 21.87 -1.80 1.98
C LYS A 2 20.98 -2.52 0.99
N ALA A 3 19.93 -3.19 1.45
CA ALA A 3 18.99 -3.93 0.61
C ALA A 3 18.17 -3.02 -0.31
N THR A 4 18.00 -1.76 0.05
CA THR A 4 17.43 -0.70 -0.80
C THR A 4 18.41 0.46 -0.90
N GLY A 5 18.42 1.14 -2.06
CA GLY A 5 19.12 2.43 -2.22
C GLY A 5 18.45 3.58 -1.48
N LEU A 6 17.23 3.37 -0.95
CA LEU A 6 16.39 4.42 -0.38
C LEU A 6 16.95 4.96 0.95
N SER A 7 17.05 6.28 1.04
CA SER A 7 17.50 7.02 2.21
C SER A 7 16.40 7.92 2.78
N ILE A 8 16.58 8.36 4.02
CA ILE A 8 15.67 9.35 4.64
C ILE A 8 15.68 10.69 3.89
N GLU A 9 16.81 11.06 3.29
CA GLU A 9 16.94 12.28 2.50
C GLU A 9 16.07 12.22 1.25
N GLU A 10 15.93 11.04 0.62
CA GLU A 10 15.03 10.84 -0.52
C GLU A 10 13.56 10.92 -0.10
N VAL A 11 13.21 10.36 1.06
CA VAL A 11 11.86 10.50 1.63
C VAL A 11 11.54 11.96 1.95
N ARG A 12 12.48 12.71 2.53
CA ARG A 12 12.31 14.15 2.79
C ARG A 12 12.16 14.96 1.51
N ARG A 13 12.93 14.65 0.47
CA ARG A 13 12.78 15.29 -0.87
C ARG A 13 11.44 14.97 -1.51
N ALA A 14 10.86 13.80 -1.25
CA ALA A 14 9.54 13.43 -1.75
C ALA A 14 8.41 14.22 -1.08
N GLN A 15 8.56 14.69 0.14
CA GLN A 15 7.49 15.33 0.93
C GLN A 15 6.82 16.51 0.21
N PRO A 16 7.55 17.54 -0.28
CA PRO A 16 6.92 18.64 -1.02
C PRO A 16 6.28 18.18 -2.33
N LEU A 17 6.86 17.21 -3.04
CA LEU A 17 6.30 16.70 -4.30
C LEU A 17 5.00 15.91 -4.07
N VAL A 18 4.93 15.16 -2.99
CA VAL A 18 3.74 14.42 -2.56
C VAL A 18 2.64 15.40 -2.13
N ALA A 19 2.96 16.47 -1.43
CA ALA A 19 2.00 17.46 -0.94
C ALA A 19 1.24 18.19 -2.07
N GLU A 20 1.77 18.22 -3.30
CA GLU A 20 1.07 18.77 -4.46
C GLU A 20 -0.10 17.89 -4.96
N ALA A 21 -0.13 16.61 -4.60
CA ALA A 21 -1.11 15.65 -5.12
C ALA A 21 -1.92 14.94 -4.03
N ALA A 22 -1.30 14.69 -2.88
CA ALA A 22 -1.86 13.96 -1.77
C ALA A 22 -2.10 14.89 -0.58
N ILE A 23 -3.08 14.54 0.25
CA ILE A 23 -3.32 15.25 1.50
C ILE A 23 -2.47 14.64 2.64
N ARG A 24 -2.12 15.44 3.64
CA ARG A 24 -1.68 14.94 4.93
C ARG A 24 -2.89 14.32 5.63
N THR A 25 -2.92 12.98 5.69
CA THR A 25 -4.05 12.28 6.31
C THR A 25 -3.95 12.33 7.83
N PRO A 26 -5.08 12.37 8.55
CA PRO A 26 -5.05 12.38 10.00
C PRO A 26 -4.58 11.04 10.59
N LEU A 27 -3.94 11.14 11.76
CA LEU A 27 -3.71 10.03 12.68
C LEU A 27 -4.76 10.15 13.80
N VAL A 28 -5.73 9.23 13.85
CA VAL A 28 -6.85 9.31 14.80
C VAL A 28 -6.83 8.11 15.75
N ARG A 29 -7.16 8.34 17.02
CA ARG A 29 -7.29 7.27 18.00
C ARG A 29 -8.50 6.38 17.66
N LEU A 30 -8.34 5.06 17.81
CA LEU A 30 -9.46 4.12 17.72
C LEU A 30 -10.45 4.42 18.87
N ASN A 31 -11.72 4.61 18.52
CA ASN A 31 -12.77 4.94 19.50
C ASN A 31 -13.32 3.69 20.18
N VAL A 32 -12.44 3.01 20.93
CA VAL A 32 -12.75 1.79 21.70
C VAL A 32 -12.01 1.88 23.04
N TRP A 33 -12.72 1.66 24.15
CA TRP A 33 -12.18 1.81 25.52
C TRP A 33 -11.41 0.60 26.03
N ASP A 34 -11.81 -0.60 25.61
CA ASP A 34 -11.31 -1.90 26.06
C ASP A 34 -10.39 -2.58 25.02
N ALA A 35 -9.78 -1.80 24.16
CA ALA A 35 -8.80 -2.31 23.21
C ALA A 35 -7.54 -2.82 23.93
N PRO A 36 -6.86 -3.86 23.42
CA PRO A 36 -5.67 -4.44 24.04
C PRO A 36 -4.46 -3.51 24.08
N ALA A 37 -4.51 -2.38 23.32
CA ALA A 37 -3.46 -1.40 23.20
C ALA A 37 -4.07 0.00 22.96
N ASP A 38 -3.22 1.04 23.01
CA ASP A 38 -3.59 2.40 22.60
C ASP A 38 -3.41 2.51 21.08
N ILE A 39 -4.50 2.29 20.32
CA ILE A 39 -4.47 2.10 18.87
C ILE A 39 -4.80 3.41 18.14
N TYR A 40 -3.99 3.73 17.14
CA TYR A 40 -4.14 4.88 16.25
C TYR A 40 -4.26 4.43 14.80
N LEU A 41 -5.11 5.09 14.02
CA LEU A 41 -5.39 4.81 12.61
C LEU A 41 -4.82 5.93 11.73
N LYS A 42 -3.84 5.64 10.88
CA LYS A 42 -3.35 6.54 9.84
C LYS A 42 -4.22 6.36 8.60
N LEU A 43 -5.09 7.33 8.33
CA LEU A 43 -6.23 7.19 7.42
C LEU A 43 -5.89 7.47 5.95
N GLU A 44 -5.04 6.65 5.33
CA GLU A 44 -4.69 6.77 3.91
C GLU A 44 -5.86 6.45 2.95
N ASN A 45 -6.94 5.85 3.44
CA ASN A 45 -8.21 5.71 2.73
C ASN A 45 -8.90 7.05 2.44
N LEU A 46 -8.52 8.15 3.11
CA LEU A 46 -9.03 9.49 2.86
C LEU A 46 -8.32 10.25 1.74
N GLN A 47 -7.30 9.68 1.14
CA GLN A 47 -6.64 10.27 -0.01
C GLN A 47 -7.63 10.49 -1.18
N PRO A 48 -7.40 11.47 -2.09
CA PRO A 48 -8.30 11.76 -3.21
C PRO A 48 -8.69 10.56 -4.08
N ILE A 49 -7.81 9.57 -4.17
CA ILE A 49 -8.08 8.30 -4.89
C ILE A 49 -8.51 7.16 -3.95
N GLY A 50 -8.74 7.43 -2.67
CA GLY A 50 -9.10 6.42 -1.68
C GLY A 50 -7.96 5.49 -1.25
N SER A 51 -6.67 5.83 -1.50
CA SER A 51 -5.54 5.02 -1.05
C SER A 51 -4.19 5.75 -1.07
N PHE A 52 -3.23 5.25 -0.28
CA PHE A 52 -1.85 5.75 -0.19
C PHE A 52 -1.10 5.78 -1.52
N LYS A 53 -1.53 5.01 -2.50
CA LYS A 53 -0.83 4.87 -3.80
C LYS A 53 -0.62 6.19 -4.54
N ILE A 54 -1.44 7.18 -4.27
CA ILE A 54 -1.26 8.54 -4.80
C ILE A 54 0.11 9.12 -4.44
N ARG A 55 0.64 8.84 -3.24
CA ARG A 55 1.91 9.39 -2.74
C ARG A 55 3.11 8.88 -3.55
N GLY A 56 3.21 7.56 -3.70
CA GLY A 56 4.28 6.94 -4.48
C GLY A 56 4.22 7.32 -5.95
N ALA A 57 3.02 7.33 -6.55
CA ALA A 57 2.82 7.75 -7.92
C ALA A 57 3.19 9.25 -8.12
N ALA A 58 2.80 10.12 -7.18
CA ALA A 58 3.15 11.54 -7.23
C ALA A 58 4.65 11.77 -7.24
N ASN A 59 5.37 11.17 -6.29
CA ASN A 59 6.81 11.34 -6.21
C ASN A 59 7.53 10.76 -7.44
N ALA A 60 7.16 9.54 -7.87
CA ALA A 60 7.77 8.91 -9.03
C ALA A 60 7.60 9.76 -10.31
N MET A 61 6.42 10.34 -10.51
CA MET A 61 6.14 11.15 -11.70
C MET A 61 6.74 12.56 -11.60
N SER A 62 6.70 13.19 -10.42
CA SER A 62 7.29 14.53 -10.23
C SER A 62 8.82 14.53 -10.31
N ALA A 63 9.47 13.37 -10.10
CA ALA A 63 10.90 13.19 -10.28
C ALA A 63 11.34 12.93 -11.74
N MET A 64 10.39 12.81 -12.70
CA MET A 64 10.67 12.59 -14.11
C MET A 64 11.10 13.87 -14.80
N THR A 65 11.98 13.74 -15.79
CA THR A 65 12.31 14.82 -16.71
C THR A 65 11.14 15.18 -17.62
N LYS A 66 11.16 16.38 -18.21
CA LYS A 66 10.13 16.79 -19.19
C LYS A 66 10.04 15.82 -20.38
N ALA A 67 11.17 15.27 -20.82
CA ALA A 67 11.21 14.30 -21.94
C ALA A 67 10.55 12.97 -21.55
N GLU A 68 10.78 12.47 -20.34
CA GLU A 68 10.11 11.28 -19.81
C GLU A 68 8.61 11.49 -19.65
N LEU A 69 8.20 12.61 -19.07
CA LEU A 69 6.78 12.96 -18.93
C LEU A 69 6.06 13.10 -20.28
N ALA A 70 6.72 13.64 -21.31
CA ALA A 70 6.15 13.75 -22.65
C ALA A 70 5.83 12.38 -23.30
N ARG A 71 6.57 11.32 -22.94
CA ARG A 71 6.27 9.94 -23.36
C ARG A 71 5.06 9.35 -22.61
N GLY A 72 4.68 9.97 -21.48
CA GLY A 72 3.65 9.45 -20.60
C GLY A 72 4.13 8.33 -19.69
N VAL A 73 3.19 7.75 -18.94
CA VAL A 73 3.46 6.70 -17.96
C VAL A 73 2.73 5.41 -18.28
N LEU A 74 3.36 4.29 -17.93
CA LEU A 74 2.83 2.94 -18.05
C LEU A 74 2.81 2.26 -16.69
N VAL A 75 1.70 1.64 -16.34
CA VAL A 75 1.58 0.80 -15.13
C VAL A 75 0.89 -0.52 -15.46
N ALA A 76 1.29 -1.59 -14.80
CA ALA A 76 0.61 -2.90 -14.85
C ALA A 76 -0.17 -3.11 -13.54
N SER A 77 -1.44 -2.67 -13.50
CA SER A 77 -2.30 -2.76 -12.32
C SER A 77 -3.76 -2.47 -12.70
N ALA A 78 -4.72 -3.16 -12.08
CA ALA A 78 -6.14 -2.82 -12.18
C ALA A 78 -6.71 -2.15 -10.92
N GLY A 79 -5.86 -1.87 -9.92
CA GLY A 79 -6.28 -1.39 -8.59
C GLY A 79 -5.77 0.01 -8.27
N ASN A 80 -5.44 0.20 -6.98
CA ASN A 80 -5.07 1.48 -6.40
C ASN A 80 -3.87 2.16 -7.08
N MET A 81 -2.87 1.38 -7.55
CA MET A 81 -1.71 1.97 -8.24
C MET A 81 -2.09 2.57 -9.60
N ALA A 82 -2.95 1.91 -10.36
CA ALA A 82 -3.43 2.45 -11.62
C ALA A 82 -4.22 3.76 -11.42
N GLN A 83 -5.04 3.84 -10.38
CA GLN A 83 -5.75 5.07 -10.02
C GLN A 83 -4.77 6.17 -9.60
N GLY A 84 -3.73 5.84 -8.80
CA GLY A 84 -2.69 6.79 -8.40
C GLY A 84 -1.91 7.36 -9.59
N ALA A 85 -1.53 6.51 -10.53
CA ALA A 85 -0.85 6.93 -11.75
C ALA A 85 -1.75 7.78 -12.66
N ALA A 86 -3.01 7.36 -12.90
CA ALA A 86 -3.96 8.10 -13.72
C ALA A 86 -4.29 9.48 -13.13
N TRP A 87 -4.50 9.57 -11.80
CA TRP A 87 -4.70 10.85 -11.10
C TRP A 87 -3.54 11.81 -11.32
N ASN A 88 -2.30 11.35 -11.07
CA ASN A 88 -1.13 12.18 -11.21
C ASN A 88 -0.84 12.54 -12.68
N ALA A 89 -1.06 11.62 -13.61
CA ALA A 89 -0.94 11.89 -15.04
C ALA A 89 -1.91 12.99 -15.49
N ARG A 90 -3.17 12.93 -15.04
CA ARG A 90 -4.16 13.98 -15.29
C ARG A 90 -3.72 15.33 -14.70
N ARG A 91 -3.19 15.34 -13.46
CA ARG A 91 -2.67 16.55 -12.82
C ARG A 91 -1.52 17.18 -13.61
N LEU A 92 -0.64 16.35 -14.14
CA LEU A 92 0.54 16.78 -14.91
C LEU A 92 0.26 17.00 -16.40
N GLY A 93 -0.91 16.67 -16.90
CA GLY A 93 -1.29 16.80 -18.30
C GLY A 93 -0.57 15.80 -19.22
N VAL A 94 -0.21 14.59 -18.72
CA VAL A 94 0.55 13.59 -19.48
C VAL A 94 -0.29 12.31 -19.70
N PRO A 95 0.01 11.52 -20.77
CA PRO A 95 -0.67 10.26 -21.02
C PRO A 95 -0.42 9.22 -19.90
N CYS A 96 -1.46 8.42 -19.57
CA CYS A 96 -1.33 7.27 -18.68
C CYS A 96 -1.91 6.04 -19.37
N THR A 97 -1.09 5.03 -19.61
CA THR A 97 -1.52 3.72 -20.09
C THR A 97 -1.46 2.70 -18.96
N VAL A 98 -2.53 1.95 -18.81
CA VAL A 98 -2.70 0.94 -17.77
C VAL A 98 -2.90 -0.42 -18.41
N ILE A 99 -2.01 -1.37 -18.15
CA ILE A 99 -2.20 -2.77 -18.54
C ILE A 99 -2.89 -3.48 -17.38
N ALA A 100 -4.07 -4.03 -17.63
CA ALA A 100 -4.88 -4.72 -16.63
C ALA A 100 -5.16 -6.16 -17.07
N PRO A 101 -5.28 -7.13 -16.16
CA PRO A 101 -5.74 -8.46 -16.53
C PRO A 101 -7.17 -8.41 -17.07
N ASP A 102 -7.52 -9.28 -18.01
CA ASP A 102 -8.82 -9.30 -18.71
C ASP A 102 -10.01 -9.53 -17.77
N TYR A 103 -9.80 -10.25 -16.67
CA TYR A 103 -10.79 -10.47 -15.61
C TYR A 103 -10.93 -9.30 -14.62
N ALA A 104 -10.21 -8.19 -14.83
CA ALA A 104 -10.32 -7.03 -13.94
C ALA A 104 -11.76 -6.52 -13.90
N PRO A 105 -12.34 -6.29 -12.70
CA PRO A 105 -13.71 -5.82 -12.56
C PRO A 105 -13.94 -4.49 -13.27
N ASP A 106 -15.07 -4.36 -13.96
CA ASP A 106 -15.41 -3.14 -14.71
C ASP A 106 -15.54 -1.91 -13.80
N THR A 107 -15.90 -2.08 -12.53
CA THR A 107 -15.91 -1.00 -11.53
C THR A 107 -14.52 -0.39 -11.34
N LYS A 108 -13.47 -1.22 -11.27
CA LYS A 108 -12.08 -0.79 -11.17
C LYS A 108 -11.59 -0.13 -12.47
N VAL A 109 -11.93 -0.73 -13.63
CA VAL A 109 -11.58 -0.16 -14.95
C VAL A 109 -12.18 1.22 -15.11
N ARG A 110 -13.50 1.36 -14.90
CA ARG A 110 -14.19 2.65 -14.97
C ARG A 110 -13.64 3.69 -14.00
N ALA A 111 -13.16 3.29 -12.82
CA ALA A 111 -12.52 4.21 -11.88
C ALA A 111 -11.23 4.81 -12.46
N ILE A 112 -10.40 3.99 -13.13
CA ILE A 112 -9.17 4.42 -13.79
C ILE A 112 -9.48 5.35 -14.97
N GLU A 113 -10.45 4.97 -15.81
CA GLU A 113 -10.85 5.75 -17.00
C GLU A 113 -11.44 7.12 -16.63
N ARG A 114 -12.24 7.21 -15.55
CA ARG A 114 -12.71 8.50 -15.01
C ARG A 114 -11.58 9.44 -14.60
N LEU A 115 -10.43 8.87 -14.23
CA LEU A 115 -9.22 9.63 -13.90
C LEU A 115 -8.36 9.96 -15.14
N GLY A 116 -8.78 9.53 -16.34
CA GLY A 116 -8.08 9.81 -17.60
C GLY A 116 -7.07 8.73 -18.01
N GLY A 117 -7.00 7.60 -17.32
CA GLY A 117 -6.15 6.48 -17.69
C GLY A 117 -6.73 5.69 -18.87
N ARG A 118 -5.89 5.35 -19.86
CA ARG A 118 -6.24 4.42 -20.94
C ARG A 118 -5.98 2.99 -20.48
N VAL A 119 -7.02 2.17 -20.38
CA VAL A 119 -6.88 0.77 -19.94
C VAL A 119 -6.81 -0.17 -21.15
N ILE A 120 -5.83 -1.07 -21.14
CA ILE A 120 -5.68 -2.17 -22.09
C ILE A 120 -5.81 -3.46 -21.29
N LYS A 121 -6.91 -4.22 -21.52
CA LYS A 121 -7.12 -5.53 -20.91
C LYS A 121 -6.36 -6.60 -21.69
N VAL A 122 -5.63 -7.46 -20.95
CA VAL A 122 -4.80 -8.53 -21.53
C VAL A 122 -4.91 -9.81 -20.68
N PRO A 123 -4.65 -11.01 -21.25
CA PRO A 123 -4.54 -12.24 -20.47
C PRO A 123 -3.54 -12.10 -19.31
N PHE A 124 -3.75 -12.85 -18.22
CA PHE A 124 -2.93 -12.75 -17.01
C PHE A 124 -1.42 -12.88 -17.28
N ASP A 125 -1.00 -13.84 -18.11
CA ASP A 125 0.42 -14.07 -18.41
C ASP A 125 1.05 -12.85 -19.10
N ARG A 126 0.30 -12.19 -19.98
CA ARG A 126 0.74 -10.96 -20.65
C ARG A 126 0.81 -9.78 -19.70
N TRP A 127 -0.14 -9.67 -18.78
CA TRP A 127 -0.10 -8.69 -17.69
C TRP A 127 1.11 -8.92 -16.79
N TRP A 128 1.34 -10.17 -16.37
CA TRP A 128 2.49 -10.54 -15.54
C TRP A 128 3.82 -10.27 -16.24
N GLN A 129 3.93 -10.62 -17.52
CA GLN A 129 5.11 -10.30 -18.33
C GLN A 129 5.37 -8.78 -18.37
N THR A 130 4.33 -7.97 -18.60
CA THR A 130 4.44 -6.50 -18.59
C THR A 130 4.94 -5.99 -17.23
N PHE A 131 4.45 -6.59 -16.15
CA PHE A 131 4.82 -6.23 -14.80
C PHE A 131 6.30 -6.56 -14.50
N THR A 132 6.79 -7.71 -14.96
CA THR A 132 8.18 -8.15 -14.77
C THR A 132 9.16 -7.46 -15.70
N ASP A 133 8.81 -7.30 -16.98
CA ASP A 133 9.67 -6.68 -18.01
C ASP A 133 9.67 -5.15 -17.93
N ARG A 134 8.75 -4.58 -17.13
CA ARG A 134 8.56 -3.13 -16.97
C ARG A 134 8.34 -2.41 -18.32
N SER A 135 7.70 -3.07 -19.28
CA SER A 135 7.41 -2.57 -20.61
C SER A 135 6.23 -3.28 -21.25
N TYR A 136 5.59 -2.63 -22.22
CA TYR A 136 4.54 -3.26 -23.04
C TYR A 136 4.76 -2.95 -24.52
N PRO A 137 4.73 -3.91 -25.44
CA PRO A 137 4.96 -3.71 -26.86
C PRO A 137 4.02 -2.67 -27.48
N GLY A 138 4.60 -1.73 -28.23
CA GLY A 138 3.86 -0.66 -28.88
C GLY A 138 3.46 0.50 -27.95
N VAL A 139 3.92 0.51 -26.69
CA VAL A 139 3.75 1.64 -25.77
C VAL A 139 5.11 2.18 -25.38
N ASP A 140 5.45 3.35 -25.92
CA ASP A 140 6.64 4.10 -25.51
C ASP A 140 6.27 5.04 -24.35
N ALA A 141 6.41 4.55 -23.11
CA ALA A 141 6.10 5.29 -21.90
C ALA A 141 7.02 4.84 -20.76
N VAL A 142 7.16 5.68 -19.73
CA VAL A 142 7.96 5.34 -18.55
C VAL A 142 7.17 4.41 -17.63
N PHE A 143 7.70 3.22 -17.36
CA PHE A 143 7.06 2.28 -16.45
C PHE A 143 7.24 2.70 -15.00
N ILE A 144 6.14 2.72 -14.25
CA ILE A 144 6.15 2.94 -12.80
C ILE A 144 5.77 1.62 -12.12
N HIS A 145 6.73 1.03 -11.40
CA HIS A 145 6.48 -0.21 -10.69
C HIS A 145 5.68 0.03 -9.40
N SER A 146 4.70 -0.82 -9.11
CA SER A 146 3.73 -0.61 -8.02
C SER A 146 4.34 -0.63 -6.61
N PHE A 147 5.55 -1.17 -6.44
CA PHE A 147 6.23 -1.29 -5.15
C PHE A 147 7.78 -1.38 -5.25
N ASP A 148 8.34 -1.99 -6.30
CA ASP A 148 9.78 -2.16 -6.50
C ASP A 148 10.35 -0.99 -7.33
N ASP A 149 10.26 0.22 -6.77
CA ASP A 149 10.75 1.48 -7.33
C ASP A 149 11.05 2.43 -6.15
N ASP A 150 12.30 2.82 -5.98
CA ASP A 150 12.74 3.67 -4.87
C ASP A 150 12.00 5.01 -4.85
N ARG A 151 11.63 5.55 -6.01
CA ARG A 151 10.83 6.79 -6.11
C ARG A 151 9.42 6.60 -5.55
N VAL A 152 8.80 5.43 -5.82
CA VAL A 152 7.49 5.06 -5.27
C VAL A 152 7.61 4.85 -3.76
N MET A 153 8.63 4.14 -3.30
CA MET A 153 8.87 3.92 -1.87
C MET A 153 9.16 5.23 -1.14
N ALA A 154 9.95 6.15 -1.72
CA ALA A 154 10.21 7.47 -1.13
C ALA A 154 8.92 8.26 -0.91
N GLY A 155 8.02 8.29 -1.91
CA GLY A 155 6.72 8.94 -1.78
C GLY A 155 5.84 8.32 -0.68
N ASN A 156 5.80 6.99 -0.59
CA ASN A 156 5.09 6.28 0.48
C ASN A 156 5.72 6.52 1.86
N GLY A 157 7.03 6.71 1.92
CA GLY A 157 7.80 6.98 3.14
C GLY A 157 7.39 8.27 3.84
N THR A 158 6.77 9.22 3.13
CA THR A 158 6.25 10.45 3.74
C THR A 158 5.21 10.19 4.83
N ILE A 159 4.52 9.03 4.78
CA ILE A 159 3.63 8.58 5.86
C ILE A 159 4.44 8.37 7.15
N GLY A 160 5.64 7.81 7.06
CA GLY A 160 6.52 7.62 8.23
C GLY A 160 6.98 8.93 8.87
N LEU A 161 7.23 9.98 8.05
CA LEU A 161 7.50 11.33 8.57
C LEU A 161 6.31 11.86 9.35
N GLU A 162 5.11 11.80 8.74
CA GLU A 162 3.86 12.27 9.35
C GLU A 162 3.54 11.52 10.65
N LEU A 163 3.77 10.20 10.73
CA LEU A 163 3.52 9.41 11.94
C LEU A 163 4.35 9.89 13.13
N ILE A 164 5.63 10.17 12.94
CA ILE A 164 6.51 10.64 14.02
C ILE A 164 6.19 12.11 14.39
N GLU A 165 5.86 12.94 13.43
CA GLU A 165 5.42 14.32 13.68
C GLU A 165 4.10 14.38 14.45
N ASP A 166 3.11 13.53 14.10
CA ASP A 166 1.80 13.50 14.72
C ASP A 166 1.82 12.85 16.11
N HIS A 167 2.65 11.81 16.29
CA HIS A 167 2.75 11.06 17.53
C HIS A 167 4.17 10.52 17.77
N PRO A 168 5.09 11.33 18.32
CA PRO A 168 6.50 10.92 18.51
C PRO A 168 6.70 9.75 19.47
N ASP A 169 5.70 9.47 20.31
CA ASP A 169 5.75 8.42 21.32
C ASP A 169 5.23 7.05 20.86
N LEU A 170 4.92 6.86 19.58
CA LEU A 170 4.50 5.56 19.06
C LEU A 170 5.51 4.45 19.38
N ASP A 171 5.03 3.31 19.84
CA ASP A 171 5.85 2.15 20.19
C ASP A 171 5.93 1.12 19.05
N THR A 172 4.86 1.04 18.23
CA THR A 172 4.74 0.05 17.16
C THR A 172 4.00 0.64 15.95
N VAL A 173 4.42 0.26 14.75
CA VAL A 173 3.70 0.56 13.51
C VAL A 173 3.38 -0.74 12.76
N LEU A 174 2.11 -0.93 12.42
CA LEU A 174 1.61 -2.07 11.64
C LEU A 174 1.28 -1.61 10.22
N ILE A 175 1.90 -2.24 9.24
CA ILE A 175 1.87 -1.81 7.84
C ILE A 175 1.39 -2.96 6.96
N PRO A 176 0.28 -2.79 6.20
CA PRO A 176 -0.16 -3.81 5.25
C PRO A 176 0.92 -4.15 4.22
N TRP A 177 1.12 -5.45 3.98
CA TRP A 177 2.10 -5.95 3.03
C TRP A 177 1.45 -6.63 1.83
N GLY A 178 1.66 -6.09 0.64
CA GLY A 178 1.44 -6.78 -0.62
C GLY A 178 2.79 -7.02 -1.30
N GLY A 179 3.30 -6.05 -2.05
CA GLY A 179 4.65 -6.11 -2.64
C GLY A 179 5.75 -5.43 -1.80
N GLY A 180 5.42 -4.81 -0.66
CA GLY A 180 6.40 -4.24 0.27
C GLY A 180 6.71 -2.75 0.10
N GLY A 181 6.34 -2.10 -1.00
CA GLY A 181 6.72 -0.71 -1.25
C GLY A 181 6.15 0.33 -0.27
N LEU A 182 5.02 0.02 0.40
CA LEU A 182 4.51 0.83 1.50
C LEU A 182 5.38 0.67 2.75
N ALA A 183 5.63 -0.60 3.11
CA ALA A 183 6.41 -0.93 4.30
C ALA A 183 7.86 -0.45 4.18
N GLY A 184 8.48 -0.63 2.99
CA GLY A 184 9.85 -0.16 2.75
C GLY A 184 10.01 1.34 2.91
N GLY A 185 9.10 2.11 2.30
CA GLY A 185 9.14 3.57 2.43
C GLY A 185 8.96 4.05 3.88
N ILE A 186 7.89 3.57 4.54
CA ILE A 186 7.59 3.94 5.93
C ILE A 186 8.73 3.51 6.87
N ALA A 187 9.21 2.27 6.73
CA ALA A 187 10.27 1.75 7.61
C ALA A 187 11.59 2.49 7.43
N THR A 188 11.96 2.91 6.21
CA THR A 188 13.14 3.76 5.96
C THR A 188 13.06 5.06 6.78
N ALA A 189 11.91 5.74 6.76
CA ALA A 189 11.73 6.97 7.53
C ALA A 189 11.78 6.70 9.04
N LEU A 190 11.07 5.67 9.51
CA LEU A 190 10.98 5.35 10.93
C LEU A 190 12.32 4.89 11.51
N ARG A 191 13.09 4.05 10.81
CA ARG A 191 14.42 3.62 11.27
C ARG A 191 15.42 4.78 11.42
N ALA A 192 15.30 5.78 10.55
CA ALA A 192 16.14 6.96 10.64
C ALA A 192 15.73 7.91 11.76
N LEU A 193 14.42 8.07 12.02
CA LEU A 193 13.90 9.06 12.97
C LEU A 193 13.72 8.51 14.38
N LYS A 194 13.35 7.25 14.50
CA LYS A 194 13.09 6.56 15.78
C LYS A 194 13.54 5.08 15.68
N PRO A 195 14.86 4.79 15.76
CA PRO A 195 15.40 3.44 15.53
C PRO A 195 14.80 2.35 16.42
N ALA A 196 14.35 2.70 17.62
CA ALA A 196 13.77 1.77 18.61
C ALA A 196 12.28 1.44 18.36
N ILE A 197 11.61 2.10 17.41
CA ILE A 197 10.20 1.80 17.11
C ILE A 197 10.09 0.41 16.50
N ARG A 198 9.09 -0.36 16.90
CA ARG A 198 8.83 -1.68 16.32
C ARG A 198 8.02 -1.53 15.03
N ILE A 199 8.43 -2.20 13.97
CA ILE A 199 7.80 -2.10 12.65
C ILE A 199 7.48 -3.50 12.15
N PHE A 200 6.20 -3.80 11.97
CA PHE A 200 5.77 -5.10 11.47
C PHE A 200 4.97 -4.97 10.18
N ALA A 201 5.27 -5.85 9.23
CA ALA A 201 4.38 -6.09 8.10
C ALA A 201 3.17 -6.91 8.53
N VAL A 202 2.03 -6.68 7.85
CA VAL A 202 0.82 -7.47 8.11
C VAL A 202 0.24 -8.02 6.83
N GLU A 203 -0.08 -9.31 6.80
CA GLU A 203 -0.64 -10.04 5.67
C GLU A 203 -1.96 -10.71 6.05
N ALA A 204 -2.79 -11.05 5.06
CA ALA A 204 -3.94 -11.93 5.27
C ALA A 204 -3.48 -13.40 5.21
N GLU A 205 -4.06 -14.27 6.01
CA GLU A 205 -3.74 -15.71 6.03
C GLU A 205 -4.01 -16.41 4.69
N THR A 206 -4.88 -15.83 3.84
CA THR A 206 -5.19 -16.34 2.49
C THR A 206 -4.03 -16.23 1.50
N GLY A 207 -2.92 -15.62 1.89
CA GLY A 207 -1.70 -15.51 1.11
C GLY A 207 -0.68 -14.66 1.86
N ALA A 208 0.20 -15.31 2.64
CA ALA A 208 1.20 -14.66 3.49
C ALA A 208 2.64 -15.02 3.07
N PRO A 209 3.06 -14.62 1.85
CA PRO A 209 4.37 -15.00 1.33
C PRO A 209 5.53 -14.35 2.08
N LEU A 210 5.38 -13.15 2.62
CA LEU A 210 6.44 -12.53 3.43
C LEU A 210 6.66 -13.29 4.72
N THR A 211 5.61 -13.63 5.45
CA THR A 211 5.69 -14.39 6.69
C THR A 211 6.38 -15.74 6.48
N ALA A 212 6.00 -16.45 5.40
CA ALA A 212 6.66 -17.70 5.00
C ALA A 212 8.14 -17.49 4.63
N SER A 213 8.44 -16.44 3.88
CA SER A 213 9.79 -16.13 3.41
C SER A 213 10.73 -15.68 4.53
N LEU A 214 10.26 -14.86 5.48
CA LEU A 214 11.03 -14.48 6.66
C LEU A 214 11.38 -15.70 7.51
N LYS A 215 10.43 -16.61 7.69
CA LYS A 215 10.66 -17.88 8.42
C LYS A 215 11.68 -18.79 7.72
N ALA A 216 11.62 -18.85 6.38
CA ALA A 216 12.53 -19.70 5.59
C ALA A 216 13.89 -19.04 5.31
N GLY A 217 14.02 -17.71 5.48
CA GLY A 217 15.21 -16.95 5.10
C GLY A 217 15.41 -16.76 3.60
N SER A 218 14.44 -17.21 2.78
CA SER A 218 14.47 -17.13 1.31
C SER A 218 13.06 -16.98 0.75
N PRO A 219 12.89 -16.41 -0.48
CA PRO A 219 11.59 -16.26 -1.10
C PRO A 219 10.83 -17.57 -1.18
N GLN A 220 9.60 -17.60 -0.67
CA GLN A 220 8.72 -18.76 -0.73
C GLN A 220 7.52 -18.46 -1.64
N VAL A 221 7.00 -19.52 -2.27
CA VAL A 221 5.72 -19.49 -2.97
C VAL A 221 4.68 -20.11 -2.05
N VAL A 222 3.59 -19.39 -1.81
CA VAL A 222 2.48 -19.86 -0.97
C VAL A 222 1.24 -20.12 -1.82
N ASP A 223 0.35 -20.97 -1.31
CA ASP A 223 -0.98 -21.12 -1.87
C ASP A 223 -1.79 -19.84 -1.56
N TYR A 224 -2.21 -19.15 -2.63
CA TYR A 224 -2.98 -17.92 -2.52
C TYR A 224 -4.45 -18.18 -2.82
N GLN A 225 -5.31 -17.84 -1.88
CA GLN A 225 -6.76 -17.92 -2.03
C GLN A 225 -7.35 -16.52 -2.22
N ALA A 226 -8.08 -16.34 -3.32
CA ALA A 226 -8.77 -15.07 -3.58
C ALA A 226 -9.82 -14.79 -2.50
N SER A 227 -9.84 -13.54 -2.02
CA SER A 227 -10.75 -13.11 -0.95
C SER A 227 -11.16 -11.65 -1.14
N PHE A 228 -11.85 -11.07 -0.15
CA PHE A 228 -12.14 -9.63 -0.14
C PHE A 228 -10.90 -8.77 0.20
N VAL A 229 -9.78 -9.39 0.56
CA VAL A 229 -8.49 -8.73 0.85
C VAL A 229 -7.61 -8.75 -0.39
N ASP A 230 -8.11 -8.20 -1.50
CA ASP A 230 -7.45 -8.30 -2.81
C ASP A 230 -6.30 -7.28 -3.03
N GLY A 231 -6.24 -6.21 -2.23
CA GLY A 231 -5.23 -5.15 -2.37
C GLY A 231 -3.81 -5.54 -1.94
N ILE A 232 -3.64 -6.64 -1.19
CA ILE A 232 -2.36 -7.15 -0.69
C ILE A 232 -2.13 -8.63 -1.06
N GLY A 233 -2.96 -9.22 -1.93
CA GLY A 233 -2.81 -10.61 -2.36
C GLY A 233 -1.55 -10.82 -3.21
N SER A 234 -0.69 -11.75 -2.79
CA SER A 234 0.50 -12.17 -3.52
C SER A 234 0.80 -13.64 -3.27
N LYS A 235 1.45 -14.29 -4.24
CA LYS A 235 1.92 -15.69 -4.10
C LYS A 235 3.37 -15.79 -3.64
N THR A 236 4.16 -14.73 -3.83
CA THR A 236 5.59 -14.74 -3.52
C THR A 236 6.09 -13.33 -3.21
N VAL A 237 7.31 -13.23 -2.70
CA VAL A 237 8.03 -11.98 -2.43
C VAL A 237 9.24 -11.89 -3.35
N PHE A 238 9.50 -10.71 -3.91
CA PHE A 238 10.70 -10.48 -4.70
C PHE A 238 11.95 -10.54 -3.81
N PRO A 239 13.08 -11.09 -4.29
CA PRO A 239 14.28 -11.28 -3.46
C PRO A 239 14.80 -9.99 -2.82
N ASN A 240 14.82 -8.86 -3.55
CA ASN A 240 15.22 -7.55 -3.03
C ASN A 240 14.23 -7.01 -1.99
N MET A 241 12.93 -7.28 -2.17
CA MET A 241 11.91 -6.86 -1.19
C MET A 241 11.97 -7.71 0.09
N LEU A 242 12.34 -8.99 -0.01
CA LEU A 242 12.62 -9.82 1.17
C LEU A 242 13.86 -9.30 1.93
N ALA A 243 14.96 -9.02 1.21
CA ALA A 243 16.17 -8.48 1.82
C ALA A 243 15.89 -7.15 2.54
N MET A 244 15.09 -6.26 1.92
CA MET A 244 14.63 -5.01 2.55
C MET A 244 13.80 -5.29 3.81
N ALA A 245 12.87 -6.24 3.76
CA ALA A 245 12.04 -6.59 4.92
C ALA A 245 12.91 -7.13 6.08
N GLN A 246 13.89 -7.97 5.78
CA GLN A 246 14.84 -8.51 6.77
C GLN A 246 15.71 -7.42 7.41
N GLU A 247 16.05 -6.36 6.68
CA GLU A 247 16.85 -5.23 7.18
C GLU A 247 16.01 -4.24 8.01
N LEU A 248 14.79 -3.94 7.57
CA LEU A 248 14.02 -2.79 8.09
C LEU A 248 12.90 -3.18 9.06
N LEU A 249 12.35 -4.41 8.98
CA LEU A 249 11.20 -4.83 9.78
C LEU A 249 11.61 -5.70 10.95
N ASP A 250 10.83 -5.64 12.04
CA ASP A 250 11.00 -6.54 13.20
C ASP A 250 10.28 -7.88 13.00
N GLY A 251 9.59 -8.06 11.89
CA GLY A 251 8.89 -9.28 11.51
C GLY A 251 7.58 -9.02 10.80
N SER A 252 6.72 -10.03 10.83
CA SER A 252 5.38 -9.96 10.23
C SER A 252 4.35 -10.67 11.08
N PHE A 253 3.07 -10.26 10.90
CA PHE A 253 1.91 -10.93 11.46
C PHE A 253 0.92 -11.29 10.36
N THR A 254 0.06 -12.26 10.64
CA THR A 254 -1.08 -12.60 9.79
C THR A 254 -2.39 -12.39 10.54
N ALA A 255 -3.44 -12.01 9.80
CA ALA A 255 -4.80 -11.94 10.26
C ALA A 255 -5.72 -12.83 9.44
N SER A 256 -6.69 -13.46 10.08
CA SER A 256 -7.75 -14.22 9.42
C SER A 256 -8.76 -13.30 8.72
N LEU A 257 -9.54 -13.85 7.80
CA LEU A 257 -10.61 -13.09 7.14
C LEU A 257 -11.65 -12.58 8.13
N ASP A 258 -11.96 -13.35 9.17
CA ASP A 258 -12.91 -12.96 10.21
C ASP A 258 -12.37 -11.81 11.07
N GLU A 259 -11.09 -11.87 11.49
CA GLU A 259 -10.42 -10.76 12.18
C GLU A 259 -10.44 -9.48 11.33
N ILE A 260 -10.18 -9.59 10.02
CA ILE A 260 -10.19 -8.44 9.10
C ILE A 260 -11.60 -7.90 8.89
N ALA A 261 -12.62 -8.77 8.75
CA ALA A 261 -14.02 -8.37 8.66
C ALA A 261 -14.49 -7.67 9.93
N GLY A 262 -14.12 -8.19 11.10
CA GLY A 262 -14.37 -7.55 12.39
C GLY A 262 -13.75 -6.16 12.51
N ALA A 263 -12.49 -6.00 12.03
CA ALA A 263 -11.82 -4.70 12.00
C ALA A 263 -12.50 -3.70 11.05
N LEU A 264 -13.01 -4.15 9.89
CA LEU A 264 -13.81 -3.31 8.98
C LEU A 264 -15.09 -2.81 9.65
N ARG A 265 -15.84 -3.71 10.30
CA ARG A 265 -17.05 -3.34 11.05
C ARG A 265 -16.74 -2.33 12.16
N MET A 266 -15.70 -2.59 12.94
CA MET A 266 -15.28 -1.71 14.03
C MET A 266 -14.89 -0.31 13.54
N MET A 267 -14.10 -0.19 12.47
CA MET A 267 -13.77 1.12 11.88
C MET A 267 -15.02 1.86 11.42
N ALA A 268 -15.93 1.18 10.72
CA ALA A 268 -17.17 1.80 10.24
C ALA A 268 -18.07 2.23 11.41
N GLU A 269 -18.25 1.39 12.41
CA GLU A 269 -19.13 1.65 13.55
C GLU A 269 -18.55 2.69 14.53
N ARG A 270 -17.27 2.56 14.89
CA ARG A 270 -16.67 3.35 15.96
C ARG A 270 -16.02 4.66 15.47
N ASN A 271 -15.37 4.63 14.30
CA ASN A 271 -14.65 5.79 13.77
C ASN A 271 -15.31 6.40 12.53
N ARG A 272 -16.37 5.81 11.97
CA ARG A 272 -17.03 6.23 10.72
C ARG A 272 -16.08 6.20 9.52
N VAL A 273 -15.17 5.23 9.53
CA VAL A 273 -14.13 5.03 8.51
C VAL A 273 -14.49 3.84 7.63
N ILE A 274 -14.55 4.06 6.32
CA ILE A 274 -14.70 3.01 5.33
C ILE A 274 -13.31 2.63 4.81
N ALA A 275 -12.94 1.36 4.98
CA ALA A 275 -11.69 0.79 4.46
C ALA A 275 -11.97 -0.40 3.54
N GLU A 276 -11.00 -0.78 2.71
CA GLU A 276 -10.94 -2.07 2.02
C GLU A 276 -10.28 -3.12 2.91
N GLY A 277 -10.36 -4.42 2.56
CA GLY A 277 -9.77 -5.49 3.36
C GLY A 277 -8.28 -5.27 3.64
N ALA A 278 -7.50 -4.84 2.65
CA ALA A 278 -6.10 -4.48 2.81
C ALA A 278 -5.87 -3.31 3.79
N GLY A 279 -6.80 -2.37 3.85
CA GLY A 279 -6.76 -1.24 4.78
C GLY A 279 -7.09 -1.61 6.23
N ALA A 280 -7.78 -2.74 6.43
CA ALA A 280 -8.22 -3.18 7.75
C ALA A 280 -7.26 -4.18 8.44
N VAL A 281 -6.35 -4.81 7.67
CA VAL A 281 -5.52 -5.91 8.17
C VAL A 281 -4.61 -5.48 9.34
N ALA A 282 -4.11 -4.24 9.34
CA ALA A 282 -3.28 -3.73 10.42
C ALA A 282 -4.08 -3.59 11.74
N LEU A 283 -5.31 -3.08 11.67
CA LEU A 283 -6.17 -2.99 12.83
C LEU A 283 -6.57 -4.38 13.35
N ALA A 284 -6.84 -5.35 12.46
CA ALA A 284 -7.15 -6.73 12.86
C ALA A 284 -6.04 -7.32 13.74
N VAL A 285 -4.77 -7.15 13.35
CA VAL A 285 -3.63 -7.60 14.17
C VAL A 285 -3.51 -6.81 15.47
N ALA A 286 -3.73 -5.51 15.47
CA ALA A 286 -3.67 -4.72 16.71
C ALA A 286 -4.73 -5.18 17.72
N LEU A 287 -5.96 -5.45 17.26
CA LEU A 287 -7.07 -5.92 18.09
C LEU A 287 -6.87 -7.34 18.63
N SER A 288 -6.13 -8.19 17.92
CA SER A 288 -5.83 -9.55 18.41
C SER A 288 -4.81 -9.58 19.57
N GLY A 289 -4.17 -8.44 19.89
CA GLY A 289 -3.12 -8.35 20.91
C GLY A 289 -1.74 -8.90 20.48
N LYS A 290 -1.62 -9.49 19.29
CA LYS A 290 -0.35 -10.06 18.78
C LYS A 290 0.80 -9.03 18.72
N ALA A 291 0.47 -7.75 18.51
CA ALA A 291 1.45 -6.67 18.41
C ALA A 291 1.91 -6.09 19.77
N GLY A 292 1.35 -6.59 20.88
CA GLY A 292 1.62 -6.12 22.26
C GLY A 292 0.67 -5.01 22.70
N ASN A 293 1.03 -4.29 23.76
CA ASN A 293 0.17 -3.38 24.53
C ASN A 293 0.71 -1.94 24.56
N GLY A 294 1.40 -1.45 23.64
CA GLY A 294 1.87 -0.05 23.61
C GLY A 294 0.96 0.84 22.77
N ARG A 295 1.53 1.98 22.33
CA ARG A 295 0.92 2.89 21.37
C ARG A 295 1.19 2.39 19.97
N ILE A 296 0.15 1.91 19.31
CA ILE A 296 0.23 1.21 18.02
C ILE A 296 -0.40 2.06 16.93
N ALA A 297 0.35 2.41 15.89
CA ALA A 297 -0.21 2.99 14.69
C ALA A 297 -0.50 1.89 13.66
N CYS A 298 -1.75 1.86 13.16
CA CYS A 298 -2.22 1.01 12.09
C CYS A 298 -2.38 1.84 10.81
N VAL A 299 -1.70 1.47 9.73
CA VAL A 299 -1.87 2.16 8.45
C VAL A 299 -3.11 1.62 7.75
N VAL A 300 -4.16 2.44 7.68
CA VAL A 300 -5.38 2.17 6.90
C VAL A 300 -5.11 2.53 5.44
N SER A 301 -4.52 1.59 4.71
CA SER A 301 -3.84 1.84 3.44
C SER A 301 -4.76 2.25 2.28
N GLY A 302 -6.05 1.90 2.35
CA GLY A 302 -7.04 2.25 1.32
C GLY A 302 -8.47 1.92 1.72
N GLY A 303 -9.43 2.44 0.92
CA GLY A 303 -10.86 2.26 1.10
C GLY A 303 -11.62 1.89 -0.18
N ASN A 304 -10.93 1.51 -1.24
CA ASN A 304 -11.53 1.17 -2.55
C ASN A 304 -12.14 -0.23 -2.56
N ILE A 305 -13.26 -0.39 -1.87
CA ILE A 305 -14.05 -1.63 -1.79
C ILE A 305 -15.36 -1.49 -2.56
N ASP A 306 -15.78 -2.57 -3.22
CA ASP A 306 -17.10 -2.61 -3.87
C ASP A 306 -18.22 -2.53 -2.82
N LEU A 307 -19.19 -1.62 -3.01
CA LEU A 307 -20.26 -1.38 -2.04
C LEU A 307 -21.08 -2.63 -1.69
N PRO A 308 -21.46 -3.51 -2.65
CA PRO A 308 -22.13 -4.76 -2.32
C PRO A 308 -21.29 -5.69 -1.41
N LYS A 309 -19.97 -5.75 -1.65
CA LYS A 309 -19.04 -6.53 -0.83
C LYS A 309 -18.94 -5.94 0.58
N LEU A 310 -18.83 -4.61 0.70
CA LEU A 310 -18.84 -3.93 1.98
C LEU A 310 -20.14 -4.16 2.74
N ALA A 311 -21.29 -3.99 2.07
CA ALA A 311 -22.60 -4.19 2.69
C ALA A 311 -22.77 -5.60 3.26
N LYS A 312 -22.27 -6.62 2.54
CA LYS A 312 -22.25 -7.99 3.04
C LYS A 312 -21.41 -8.11 4.31
N ILE A 313 -20.16 -7.59 4.31
CA ILE A 313 -19.27 -7.65 5.49
C ILE A 313 -19.88 -6.92 6.68
N LEU A 314 -20.51 -5.76 6.48
CA LEU A 314 -21.10 -4.98 7.56
C LEU A 314 -22.39 -5.60 8.11
N GLY A 315 -23.11 -6.38 7.33
CA GLY A 315 -24.37 -7.03 7.72
C GLY A 315 -24.20 -8.42 8.36
N GLU A 316 -23.02 -8.99 8.33
CA GLU A 316 -22.72 -10.26 9.01
C GLU A 316 -22.36 -9.98 10.48
N PRO A 317 -22.83 -10.84 11.43
CA PRO A 317 -22.58 -10.66 12.87
C PRO A 317 -21.11 -10.83 13.26
#